data_bd56d765c1ff0cc255d44769ccf420b4
#
_entry.id   bd56d765c1ff0cc255d44769ccf420b4
#
_cell.length_a   1.000
_cell.length_b   1.000
_cell.length_c   1.000
_cell.angle_alpha   90.00
_cell.angle_beta   90.00
_cell.angle_gamma   90.00
#
_symmetry.space_group_name_H-M   'P 1'
#
loop_
_entity.id
_entity.type
_entity.pdbx_description
1 polymer ?
#
loop_
_entity_poly.entity_id
_entity_poly.type
_entity_poly.pdbx_seq_one_letter_code
_entity_poly.pdbx_strand_id
1 'polypeptide(L)'
;MNAYEIARAEATRVVEAAYRKAVAAGELPEGTIPPVAVETPKDSSNGDWASTFAMQCAKPLHMAPRKIAESIVANLDLEGSCFDTVTIAGPGFMNFTLNQGWYEQAVRGVFAMGENYGRTESKKPEKVMVEFVSANPTGP
;
A
#
# COMPACT_ATOMS: atom_id res chain seq x y z
N MET A 1 -7.34 13.31 -5.50
CA MET A 1 -6.69 12.05 -5.13
C MET A 1 -6.10 11.42 -6.37
N ASN A 2 -4.81 11.17 -6.37
CA ASN A 2 -4.13 10.54 -7.50
C ASN A 2 -4.27 9.01 -7.46
N ALA A 3 -3.93 8.33 -8.57
CA ALA A 3 -4.04 6.87 -8.67
C ALA A 3 -3.22 6.13 -7.59
N TYR A 4 -2.11 6.71 -7.17
CA TYR A 4 -1.24 6.16 -6.14
C TYR A 4 -1.90 6.17 -4.76
N GLU A 5 -2.53 7.27 -4.40
CA GLU A 5 -3.28 7.38 -3.14
C GLU A 5 -4.51 6.47 -3.12
N ILE A 6 -5.17 6.31 -4.26
CA ILE A 6 -6.28 5.37 -4.42
C ILE A 6 -5.82 3.94 -4.18
N ALA A 7 -4.70 3.53 -4.78
CA ALA A 7 -4.14 2.20 -4.58
C ALA A 7 -3.76 1.94 -3.11
N ARG A 8 -3.17 2.92 -2.45
CA ARG A 8 -2.82 2.84 -1.03
C ARG A 8 -4.06 2.69 -0.14
N ALA A 9 -5.09 3.48 -0.40
CA ALA A 9 -6.36 3.39 0.33
C ALA A 9 -7.05 2.04 0.10
N GLU A 10 -6.97 1.51 -1.12
CA GLU A 10 -7.50 0.20 -1.48
C GLU A 10 -6.78 -0.92 -0.74
N ALA A 11 -5.45 -0.89 -0.65
CA ALA A 11 -4.67 -1.84 0.14
C ALA A 11 -5.10 -1.84 1.60
N THR A 12 -5.27 -0.67 2.19
CA THR A 12 -5.76 -0.52 3.56
C THR A 12 -7.14 -1.16 3.72
N ARG A 13 -8.05 -0.87 2.81
CA ARG A 13 -9.42 -1.40 2.83
C ARG A 13 -9.46 -2.92 2.74
N VAL A 14 -8.73 -3.52 1.83
CA VAL A 14 -8.75 -4.99 1.65
C VAL A 14 -8.11 -5.72 2.83
N VAL A 15 -7.08 -5.16 3.43
CA VAL A 15 -6.45 -5.73 4.64
C VAL A 15 -7.38 -5.66 5.84
N GLU A 16 -8.03 -4.53 6.07
CA GLU A 16 -9.00 -4.38 7.17
C GLU A 16 -10.19 -5.34 7.01
N ALA A 17 -10.73 -5.45 5.80
CA ALA A 17 -11.82 -6.37 5.52
C ALA A 17 -11.42 -7.83 5.75
N ALA A 18 -10.20 -8.21 5.32
CA ALA A 18 -9.67 -9.56 5.52
C ALA A 18 -9.45 -9.87 7.02
N TYR A 19 -8.95 -8.91 7.78
CA TYR A 19 -8.82 -9.05 9.23
C TYR A 19 -10.17 -9.30 9.91
N ARG A 20 -11.19 -8.53 9.56
CA ARG A 20 -12.54 -8.72 10.10
C ARG A 20 -13.13 -10.08 9.74
N LYS A 21 -12.91 -10.55 8.52
CA LYS A 21 -13.31 -11.91 8.11
C LYS A 21 -12.59 -12.98 8.89
N ALA A 22 -11.29 -12.85 9.12
CA ALA A 22 -10.50 -13.79 9.90
C ALA A 22 -10.97 -13.86 11.36
N VAL A 23 -11.31 -12.74 11.96
CA VAL A 23 -11.90 -12.68 13.31
C VAL A 23 -13.27 -13.37 13.34
N ALA A 24 -14.13 -13.09 12.37
CA ALA A 24 -15.45 -13.71 12.26
C ALA A 24 -15.38 -15.23 12.07
N ALA A 25 -14.36 -15.70 11.35
CA ALA A 25 -14.10 -17.13 11.15
C ALA A 25 -13.42 -17.81 12.34
N GLY A 26 -13.03 -17.07 13.37
CA GLY A 26 -12.33 -17.58 14.55
C GLY A 26 -10.85 -17.87 14.32
N GLU A 27 -10.28 -17.45 13.21
CA GLU A 27 -8.85 -17.64 12.87
C GLU A 27 -7.93 -16.67 13.60
N LEU A 28 -8.42 -15.45 13.88
CA LEU A 28 -7.72 -14.42 14.61
C LEU A 28 -8.53 -13.98 15.84
N PRO A 29 -7.88 -13.67 16.97
CA PRO A 29 -8.56 -13.12 18.13
C PRO A 29 -9.02 -11.69 17.88
N GLU A 30 -10.19 -11.35 18.43
CA GLU A 30 -10.63 -9.98 18.49
C GLU A 30 -9.78 -9.18 19.48
N GLY A 31 -9.36 -7.99 19.10
CA GLY A 31 -8.54 -7.15 19.96
C GLY A 31 -8.34 -5.76 19.39
N THR A 32 -7.67 -4.91 20.17
CA THR A 32 -7.25 -3.59 19.71
C THR A 32 -6.08 -3.75 18.75
N ILE A 33 -6.28 -3.35 17.51
CA ILE A 33 -5.26 -3.42 16.46
C ILE A 33 -4.80 -2.01 16.08
N PRO A 34 -3.54 -1.87 15.64
CA PRO A 34 -3.06 -0.61 15.09
C PRO A 34 -3.71 -0.32 13.72
N PRO A 35 -3.68 0.91 13.24
CA PRO A 35 -4.13 1.21 11.89
C PRO A 35 -3.27 0.47 10.86
N VAL A 36 -3.89 0.09 9.76
CA VAL A 36 -3.17 -0.58 8.65
C VAL A 36 -2.18 0.40 8.02
N ALA A 37 -0.92 0.06 8.08
CA ALA A 37 0.14 0.80 7.43
C ALA A 37 0.54 0.13 6.11
N VAL A 38 0.60 0.91 5.06
CA VAL A 38 1.02 0.47 3.72
C VAL A 38 2.09 1.42 3.22
N GLU A 39 3.19 0.89 2.78
CA GLU A 39 4.35 1.64 2.31
C GLU A 39 4.92 1.05 1.01
N THR A 40 5.72 1.85 0.33
CA THR A 40 6.44 1.39 -0.86
C THR A 40 7.66 0.60 -0.42
N PRO A 41 7.84 -0.67 -0.86
CA PRO A 41 9.03 -1.45 -0.54
C PRO A 41 10.28 -0.79 -1.13
N LYS A 42 11.41 -0.96 -0.43
CA LYS A 42 12.71 -0.47 -0.92
C LYS A 42 13.18 -1.21 -2.17
N ASP A 43 12.80 -2.47 -2.29
CA ASP A 43 13.15 -3.33 -3.41
C ASP A 43 11.89 -3.66 -4.20
N SER A 44 11.86 -3.33 -5.48
CA SER A 44 10.74 -3.57 -6.38
C SER A 44 10.42 -5.05 -6.59
N SER A 45 11.34 -5.96 -6.29
CA SER A 45 11.09 -7.39 -6.31
C SER A 45 10.08 -7.84 -5.24
N ASN A 46 9.88 -7.01 -4.20
CA ASN A 46 8.90 -7.22 -3.14
C ASN A 46 7.51 -6.64 -3.46
N GLY A 47 7.19 -6.41 -4.72
CA GLY A 47 5.92 -5.88 -5.16
C GLY A 47 5.87 -4.35 -5.22
N ASP A 48 4.69 -3.82 -5.43
CA ASP A 48 4.46 -2.37 -5.57
C ASP A 48 4.16 -1.70 -4.22
N TRP A 49 3.53 -2.44 -3.32
CA TRP A 49 3.21 -2.02 -1.96
C TRP A 49 3.54 -3.11 -0.95
N ALA A 50 3.92 -2.72 0.25
CA ALA A 50 4.13 -3.62 1.37
C ALA A 50 3.38 -3.15 2.61
N SER A 51 2.84 -4.09 3.37
CA SER A 51 2.22 -3.81 4.67
C SER A 51 2.94 -4.54 5.79
N THR A 52 3.20 -3.82 6.86
CA THR A 52 3.74 -4.36 8.13
C THR A 52 2.64 -4.66 9.15
N PHE A 53 1.38 -4.60 8.74
CA PHE A 53 0.23 -4.73 9.64
C PHE A 53 0.25 -6.01 10.47
N ALA A 54 0.58 -7.16 9.84
CA ALA A 54 0.65 -8.43 10.56
C ALA A 54 1.72 -8.42 11.65
N MET A 55 2.87 -7.81 11.39
CA MET A 55 3.93 -7.67 12.39
C MET A 55 3.53 -6.74 13.54
N GLN A 56 2.82 -5.67 13.24
CA GLN A 56 2.30 -4.75 14.24
C GLN A 56 1.20 -5.38 15.10
N CYS A 57 0.43 -6.31 14.55
CA CYS A 57 -0.59 -7.06 15.28
C CYS A 57 -0.05 -8.19 16.15
N ALA A 58 1.18 -8.64 15.93
CA ALA A 58 1.76 -9.78 16.62
C ALA A 58 1.72 -9.64 18.16
N LYS A 59 2.09 -8.47 18.66
CA LYS A 59 2.09 -8.18 20.10
C LYS A 59 0.67 -8.04 20.67
N PRO A 60 -0.23 -7.22 20.11
CA PRO A 60 -1.60 -7.12 20.59
C PRO A 60 -2.38 -8.44 20.57
N LEU A 61 -2.17 -9.26 19.54
CA LEU A 61 -2.88 -10.52 19.35
C LEU A 61 -2.18 -11.73 19.97
N HIS A 62 -0.97 -11.55 20.50
CA HIS A 62 -0.16 -12.66 21.06
C HIS A 62 0.03 -13.83 20.09
N MET A 63 0.24 -13.52 18.80
CA MET A 63 0.43 -14.51 17.75
C MET A 63 1.69 -14.20 16.94
N ALA A 64 2.24 -15.23 16.32
CA ALA A 64 3.34 -15.05 15.39
C ALA A 64 2.91 -14.20 14.19
N PRO A 65 3.69 -13.19 13.78
CA PRO A 65 3.29 -12.27 12.70
C PRO A 65 3.05 -12.99 11.38
N ARG A 66 3.81 -14.03 11.08
CA ARG A 66 3.61 -14.82 9.87
C ARG A 66 2.27 -15.54 9.83
N LYS A 67 1.82 -16.09 10.96
CA LYS A 67 0.50 -16.72 11.08
C LYS A 67 -0.64 -15.71 10.90
N ILE A 68 -0.48 -14.51 11.43
CA ILE A 68 -1.44 -13.41 11.23
C ILE A 68 -1.51 -13.05 9.75
N ALA A 69 -0.36 -12.90 9.09
CA ALA A 69 -0.29 -12.61 7.67
C ALA A 69 -0.95 -13.72 6.81
N GLU A 70 -0.71 -14.97 7.13
CA GLU A 70 -1.32 -16.11 6.45
C GLU A 70 -2.85 -16.12 6.59
N SER A 71 -3.38 -15.85 7.78
CA SER A 71 -4.83 -15.74 8.00
C SER A 71 -5.44 -14.57 7.25
N ILE A 72 -4.79 -13.42 7.24
CA ILE A 72 -5.26 -12.24 6.50
C ILE A 72 -5.25 -12.52 4.99
N VAL A 73 -4.17 -13.06 4.46
CA VAL A 73 -4.06 -13.37 3.03
C VAL A 73 -5.09 -14.42 2.59
N ALA A 74 -5.35 -15.43 3.43
CA ALA A 74 -6.38 -16.43 3.15
C ALA A 74 -7.80 -15.84 3.07
N ASN A 75 -8.07 -14.72 3.74
CA ASN A 75 -9.35 -14.04 3.75
C ASN A 75 -9.40 -12.80 2.85
N LEU A 76 -8.32 -12.50 2.13
CA LEU A 76 -8.30 -11.38 1.20
C LEU A 76 -9.23 -11.63 0.01
N ASP A 77 -10.06 -10.63 -0.29
CA ASP A 77 -10.83 -10.57 -1.51
C ASP A 77 -10.25 -9.47 -2.40
N LEU A 78 -9.55 -9.89 -3.44
CA LEU A 78 -8.92 -8.99 -4.41
C LEU A 78 -9.79 -8.72 -5.63
N GLU A 79 -10.96 -9.36 -5.73
CA GLU A 79 -11.90 -9.14 -6.82
C GLU A 79 -12.38 -7.69 -6.83
N GLY A 80 -12.29 -7.05 -7.98
CA GLY A 80 -12.64 -5.64 -8.13
C GLY A 80 -11.63 -4.67 -7.52
N SER A 81 -10.54 -5.16 -6.94
CA SER A 81 -9.45 -4.33 -6.44
C SER A 81 -8.39 -4.05 -7.52
N CYS A 82 -7.49 -3.12 -7.23
CA CYS A 82 -6.36 -2.80 -8.11
C CYS A 82 -5.17 -3.76 -7.96
N PHE A 83 -5.31 -4.84 -7.19
CA PHE A 83 -4.23 -5.78 -6.93
C PHE A 83 -4.43 -7.11 -7.65
N ASP A 84 -3.35 -7.64 -8.17
CA ASP A 84 -3.30 -8.94 -8.81
C ASP A 84 -2.98 -10.06 -7.80
N THR A 85 -1.92 -9.87 -7.03
CA THR A 85 -1.47 -10.85 -6.04
C THR A 85 -1.00 -10.20 -4.75
N VAL A 86 -1.09 -10.98 -3.66
CA VAL A 86 -0.49 -10.65 -2.37
C VAL A 86 0.35 -11.83 -1.90
N THR A 87 1.61 -11.59 -1.60
CA THR A 87 2.54 -12.61 -1.11
C THR A 87 3.05 -12.26 0.28
N ILE A 88 3.43 -13.28 1.04
CA ILE A 88 4.00 -13.12 2.37
C ILE A 88 5.51 -13.30 2.26
N ALA A 89 6.26 -12.34 2.80
CA ALA A 89 7.72 -12.39 2.82
C ALA A 89 8.26 -12.12 4.21
N GLY A 90 9.42 -12.69 4.50
CA GLY A 90 10.11 -12.50 5.78
C GLY A 90 9.25 -12.85 6.99
N PRO A 91 9.32 -12.05 8.07
CA PRO A 91 8.61 -12.34 9.32
C PRO A 91 7.11 -12.08 9.27
N GLY A 92 6.56 -11.57 8.18
CA GLY A 92 5.15 -11.27 8.05
C GLY A 92 4.83 -10.03 7.20
N PHE A 93 5.72 -9.64 6.29
CA PHE A 93 5.42 -8.63 5.28
C PHE A 93 4.39 -9.15 4.30
N MET A 94 3.35 -8.38 4.05
CA MET A 94 2.39 -8.64 2.98
C MET A 94 2.72 -7.75 1.80
N ASN A 95 3.14 -8.34 0.69
CA ASN A 95 3.57 -7.64 -0.51
C ASN A 95 2.47 -7.67 -1.57
N PHE A 96 2.04 -6.50 -2.01
CA PHE A 96 0.96 -6.32 -2.98
C PHE A 96 1.53 -6.00 -4.35
N THR A 97 1.00 -6.66 -5.37
CA THR A 97 1.32 -6.38 -6.76
C THR A 97 0.09 -5.80 -7.47
N LEU A 98 0.25 -4.63 -8.09
CA LEU A 98 -0.80 -3.97 -8.84
C LEU A 98 -1.15 -4.76 -10.11
N ASN A 99 -2.42 -4.77 -10.47
CA ASN A 99 -2.87 -5.40 -11.71
C ASN A 99 -2.76 -4.42 -12.91
N GLN A 100 -2.90 -4.96 -14.11
CA GLN A 100 -2.83 -4.15 -15.31
C GLN A 100 -3.93 -3.09 -15.37
N GLY A 101 -5.11 -3.38 -14.87
CA GLY A 101 -6.24 -2.45 -14.84
C GLY A 101 -5.93 -1.17 -14.05
N TRP A 102 -5.10 -1.26 -13.01
CA TRP A 102 -4.66 -0.07 -12.28
C TRP A 102 -3.82 0.85 -13.18
N TYR A 103 -2.89 0.29 -13.94
CA TYR A 103 -2.06 1.09 -14.86
C TYR A 103 -2.89 1.78 -15.92
N GLU A 104 -3.88 1.08 -16.48
CA GLU A 104 -4.82 1.67 -17.44
C GLU A 104 -5.64 2.80 -16.82
N GLN A 105 -6.15 2.63 -15.62
CA GLN A 105 -6.87 3.67 -14.90
C GLN A 105 -5.98 4.86 -14.56
N ALA A 106 -4.72 4.62 -14.16
CA ALA A 106 -3.76 5.66 -13.87
C ALA A 106 -3.47 6.51 -15.11
N VAL A 107 -3.28 5.90 -16.26
CA VAL A 107 -3.07 6.60 -17.54
C VAL A 107 -4.31 7.42 -17.93
N ARG A 108 -5.51 6.84 -17.81
CA ARG A 108 -6.77 7.56 -18.07
C ARG A 108 -6.94 8.75 -17.12
N GLY A 109 -6.56 8.60 -15.85
CA GLY A 109 -6.58 9.67 -14.86
C GLY A 109 -5.66 10.83 -15.23
N VAL A 110 -4.47 10.56 -15.76
CA VAL A 110 -3.55 11.58 -16.25
C VAL A 110 -4.18 12.38 -17.40
N PHE A 111 -4.80 11.72 -18.38
CA PHE A 111 -5.49 12.38 -19.48
C PHE A 111 -6.70 13.17 -19.01
N ALA A 112 -7.50 12.64 -18.09
CA ALA A 112 -8.69 13.32 -17.57
C ALA A 112 -8.35 14.59 -16.78
N MET A 113 -7.27 14.58 -16.00
CA MET A 113 -6.81 15.75 -15.25
C MET A 113 -6.04 16.74 -16.10
N GLY A 114 -5.40 16.29 -17.20
CA GLY A 114 -4.63 17.12 -18.11
C GLY A 114 -3.58 17.95 -17.36
N GLU A 115 -3.60 19.26 -17.54
CA GLU A 115 -2.65 20.19 -16.91
C GLU A 115 -2.77 20.24 -15.37
N ASN A 116 -3.84 19.74 -14.79
CA ASN A 116 -4.06 19.69 -13.37
C ASN A 116 -3.49 18.43 -12.70
N TYR A 117 -3.00 17.49 -13.50
CA TYR A 117 -2.36 16.29 -12.97
C TYR A 117 -1.11 16.63 -12.16
N GLY A 118 -0.99 16.02 -10.97
CA GLY A 118 0.12 16.30 -10.07
C GLY A 118 -0.05 17.53 -9.19
N ARG A 119 -1.13 18.31 -9.37
CA ARG A 119 -1.45 19.40 -8.48
C ARG A 119 -2.08 18.86 -7.20
N THR A 120 -1.60 19.35 -6.08
CA THR A 120 -2.17 19.04 -4.76
C THR A 120 -2.57 20.33 -4.06
N GLU A 121 -3.66 20.28 -3.33
CA GLU A 121 -4.07 21.37 -2.46
C GLU A 121 -3.35 21.24 -1.12
N SER A 122 -2.56 22.24 -0.76
CA SER A 122 -1.88 22.29 0.53
C SER A 122 -2.60 23.23 1.48
N LYS A 123 -2.83 22.76 2.70
CA LYS A 123 -3.34 23.62 3.78
C LYS A 123 -2.37 24.70 4.20
N LYS A 124 -1.09 24.52 3.93
CA LYS A 124 -0.01 25.46 4.19
C LYS A 124 0.90 25.53 2.96
N PRO A 125 0.54 26.33 1.94
CA PRO A 125 1.37 26.46 0.76
C PRO A 125 2.71 27.11 1.11
N GLU A 126 3.78 26.51 0.64
CA GLU A 126 5.13 27.03 0.78
C GLU A 126 5.65 27.50 -0.57
N LYS A 127 6.42 28.59 -0.54
CA LYS A 127 7.15 29.01 -1.73
C LYS A 127 8.42 28.18 -1.84
N VAL A 128 8.52 27.39 -2.90
CA VAL A 128 9.67 26.54 -3.16
C VAL A 128 10.32 27.00 -4.46
N MET A 129 11.62 27.23 -4.42
CA MET A 129 12.43 27.43 -5.61
C MET A 129 13.13 26.12 -5.96
N VAL A 130 12.95 25.68 -7.19
CA VAL A 130 13.63 24.49 -7.71
C VAL A 130 14.68 24.92 -8.71
N GLU A 131 15.91 24.53 -8.48
CA GLU A 131 17.03 24.79 -9.37
C GLU A 131 17.50 23.45 -9.98
N PHE A 132 17.46 23.38 -11.30
CA PHE A 132 17.91 22.20 -12.02
C PHE A 132 19.38 22.35 -12.38
N VAL A 133 20.16 21.35 -12.09
CA VAL A 133 21.54 21.13 -12.54
C VAL A 133 22.30 22.42 -12.85
N SER A 134 22.56 23.20 -11.83
CA SER A 134 23.33 24.44 -11.97
C SER A 134 24.84 24.22 -11.80
N ALA A 135 25.26 23.02 -11.44
CA ALA A 135 26.66 22.67 -11.29
C ALA A 135 27.37 22.66 -12.62
N ASN A 136 28.52 23.31 -12.68
CA ASN A 136 29.40 23.16 -13.84
C ASN A 136 29.81 21.68 -13.97
N PRO A 137 29.76 21.12 -15.18
CA PRO A 137 30.27 19.77 -15.39
C PRO A 137 31.74 19.72 -14.98
N THR A 138 32.01 19.02 -13.89
CA THR A 138 33.36 18.76 -13.41
C THR A 138 33.76 17.36 -13.77
N GLY A 139 34.86 17.21 -14.33
CA GLY A 139 35.41 15.93 -14.59
C GLY A 139 35.88 15.81 -16.00
N PRO A 140 36.63 14.74 -16.26
CA PRO A 140 37.08 14.49 -17.61
C PRO A 140 35.95 14.25 -18.57
#